data_577af19a04af05a5b43f0c5f156aac7b
#
_entry.id   577af19a04af05a5b43f0c5f156aac7b
#
_cell.length_a   1.000
_cell.length_b   1.000
_cell.length_c   1.000
_cell.angle_alpha   90.00
_cell.angle_beta   90.00
_cell.angle_gamma   90.00
#
_symmetry.space_group_name_H-M   'P 1'
#
loop_
_entity.id
_entity.type
_entity.pdbx_description
1 polymer ?
#
loop_
_entity_poly.entity_id
_entity_poly.type
_entity_poly.pdbx_seq_one_letter_code
_entity_poly.pdbx_strand_id
1 'polypeptide(L)'
;MDLQPDFDVEALDEWIGDRLPGHGVALQATRMGQGTGEANALYWLRRGEHVWVLRRPPAVINAPGASDMNREWRILTALEGTPVPHPSPLLFGGPDSPLSGPFLIMARVDGFNPVGVLPPPYDTPGARRDLAFALVDALAELAAVPWRERGLDGLGKPEGFLDRQVSRWLRQLDGYSKLPTYQARDIPGLDWLANWLDANRPPAQPAALMHGDYSLFNVMASPRDTRRLAAVIDWDTGTIGDPLLDIGHLLARWTDPGEEPALGTWDIETRDGLPTRPELAARYAERTGVDLSALPYYEALALFKLAIILEGAVARLPAAAAAERAAMNDRLIRYAGLFARGERDLEAAR
;
A
#
# COMPACT_ATOMS: atom_id res chain seq x y z
N MET A 1 17.97 -20.94 3.18
CA MET A 1 19.32 -20.43 2.86
C MET A 1 19.25 -18.93 3.07
N ASP A 2 19.90 -18.41 4.09
CA ASP A 2 19.96 -16.96 4.33
C ASP A 2 20.72 -16.33 3.17
N LEU A 3 20.03 -15.47 2.43
CA LEU A 3 20.64 -14.76 1.31
C LEU A 3 21.61 -13.71 1.86
N GLN A 4 22.85 -13.78 1.43
CA GLN A 4 23.88 -12.78 1.77
C GLN A 4 23.44 -11.40 1.30
N PRO A 5 23.77 -10.32 2.05
CA PRO A 5 23.52 -8.98 1.60
C PRO A 5 24.34 -8.65 0.34
N ASP A 6 23.79 -7.84 -0.53
CA ASP A 6 24.42 -7.35 -1.77
C ASP A 6 25.15 -6.02 -1.56
N PHE A 7 25.61 -5.76 -0.33
CA PHE A 7 26.32 -4.54 0.05
C PHE A 7 27.39 -4.84 1.13
N ASP A 8 28.31 -3.90 1.32
CA ASP A 8 29.35 -3.96 2.33
C ASP A 8 28.77 -3.69 3.73
N VAL A 9 28.71 -4.75 4.55
CA VAL A 9 28.16 -4.70 5.91
C VAL A 9 29.10 -3.98 6.86
N GLU A 10 30.42 -4.08 6.66
CA GLU A 10 31.43 -3.41 7.48
C GLU A 10 31.36 -1.89 7.29
N ALA A 11 31.29 -1.43 6.03
CA ALA A 11 31.11 -0.02 5.71
C ALA A 11 29.79 0.54 6.27
N LEU A 12 28.72 -0.27 6.27
CA LEU A 12 27.45 0.11 6.89
C LEU A 12 27.56 0.20 8.41
N ASP A 13 28.28 -0.74 9.04
CA ASP A 13 28.51 -0.76 10.49
C ASP A 13 29.31 0.46 10.97
N GLU A 14 30.36 0.81 10.26
CA GLU A 14 31.15 2.04 10.50
C GLU A 14 30.27 3.30 10.32
N TRP A 15 29.47 3.34 9.25
CA TRP A 15 28.58 4.47 9.00
C TRP A 15 27.50 4.61 10.07
N ILE A 16 26.91 3.50 10.58
CA ILE A 16 25.98 3.54 11.70
C ILE A 16 26.67 4.04 12.96
N GLY A 17 27.89 3.54 13.27
CA GLY A 17 28.66 3.95 14.42
C GLY A 17 27.89 3.78 15.74
N ASP A 18 27.85 4.83 16.53
CA ASP A 18 27.17 4.93 17.84
C ASP A 18 25.74 5.50 17.75
N ARG A 19 25.27 5.85 16.53
CA ARG A 19 23.89 6.36 16.32
C ARG A 19 22.81 5.31 16.62
N LEU A 20 23.16 4.02 16.53
CA LEU A 20 22.29 2.93 16.99
C LEU A 20 23.00 2.14 18.11
N PRO A 21 22.22 1.51 19.01
CA PRO A 21 22.78 0.75 20.14
C PRO A 21 23.69 -0.39 19.74
N GLY A 22 24.50 -0.86 20.70
CA GLY A 22 25.38 -2.04 20.54
C GLY A 22 26.66 -1.75 19.79
N HIS A 23 27.14 -0.48 19.70
CA HIS A 23 28.43 -0.13 19.13
C HIS A 23 29.55 -0.99 19.78
N GLY A 24 30.46 -1.53 18.94
CA GLY A 24 31.51 -2.46 19.36
C GLY A 24 31.14 -3.94 19.21
N VAL A 25 29.89 -4.25 18.89
CA VAL A 25 29.46 -5.59 18.45
C VAL A 25 29.26 -5.54 16.94
N ALA A 26 29.87 -6.47 16.19
CA ALA A 26 29.78 -6.49 14.73
C ALA A 26 28.34 -6.56 14.23
N LEU A 27 28.01 -5.74 13.23
CA LEU A 27 26.73 -5.75 12.55
C LEU A 27 26.59 -7.02 11.70
N GLN A 28 25.44 -7.63 11.74
CA GLN A 28 25.02 -8.70 10.85
C GLN A 28 23.86 -8.22 10.00
N ALA A 29 23.86 -8.56 8.71
CA ALA A 29 22.77 -8.25 7.80
C ALA A 29 22.31 -9.53 7.11
N THR A 30 20.98 -9.74 7.04
CA THR A 30 20.38 -10.91 6.38
C THR A 30 19.20 -10.44 5.55
N ARG A 31 19.17 -10.82 4.27
CA ARG A 31 18.09 -10.43 3.36
C ARG A 31 16.77 -11.08 3.78
N MET A 32 15.68 -10.29 3.82
CA MET A 32 14.34 -10.77 4.12
C MET A 32 13.68 -11.30 2.83
N GLY A 33 13.22 -12.54 2.89
CA GLY A 33 12.46 -13.16 1.80
C GLY A 33 13.25 -13.38 0.50
N GLN A 34 12.62 -14.07 -0.45
CA GLN A 34 13.13 -14.18 -1.82
C GLN A 34 12.44 -13.07 -2.66
N GLY A 35 13.02 -11.87 -2.65
CA GLY A 35 12.50 -10.78 -3.47
C GLY A 35 12.57 -11.13 -4.95
N THR A 36 11.49 -10.88 -5.67
CA THR A 36 11.41 -11.05 -7.14
C THR A 36 12.21 -10.01 -7.92
N GLY A 37 13.00 -9.16 -7.25
CA GLY A 37 13.82 -8.10 -7.87
C GLY A 37 13.05 -6.83 -8.25
N GLU A 38 11.75 -6.81 -8.14
CA GLU A 38 10.90 -5.66 -8.51
C GLU A 38 10.51 -4.79 -7.30
N ALA A 39 10.49 -5.36 -6.10
CA ALA A 39 10.18 -4.66 -4.86
C ALA A 39 11.46 -4.16 -4.17
N ASN A 40 11.30 -3.21 -3.25
CA ASN A 40 12.38 -2.75 -2.38
C ASN A 40 13.02 -3.93 -1.63
N ALA A 41 14.34 -3.92 -1.54
CA ALA A 41 15.07 -4.93 -0.81
C ALA A 41 15.01 -4.63 0.69
N LEU A 42 14.63 -5.63 1.47
CA LEU A 42 14.55 -5.57 2.93
C LEU A 42 15.60 -6.47 3.56
N TYR A 43 16.22 -5.99 4.63
CA TYR A 43 17.22 -6.74 5.38
C TYR A 43 16.97 -6.63 6.87
N TRP A 44 17.13 -7.73 7.58
CA TRP A 44 17.35 -7.70 9.01
C TRP A 44 18.76 -7.18 9.28
N LEU A 45 18.87 -6.17 10.12
CA LEU A 45 20.12 -5.73 10.72
C LEU A 45 20.12 -6.16 12.19
N ARG A 46 21.18 -6.83 12.61
CA ARG A 46 21.33 -7.29 14.00
C ARG A 46 22.69 -6.86 14.56
N ARG A 47 22.66 -6.27 15.75
CA ARG A 47 23.87 -5.95 16.52
C ARG A 47 23.63 -6.36 17.98
N GLY A 48 24.17 -7.52 18.38
CA GLY A 48 23.85 -8.15 19.66
C GLY A 48 22.35 -8.49 19.79
N GLU A 49 21.70 -7.92 20.79
CA GLU A 49 20.26 -8.12 21.03
C GLU A 49 19.37 -7.16 20.20
N HIS A 50 19.97 -6.15 19.60
CA HIS A 50 19.23 -5.14 18.85
C HIS A 50 18.97 -5.62 17.43
N VAL A 51 17.73 -5.39 16.95
CA VAL A 51 17.29 -5.79 15.60
C VAL A 51 16.53 -4.63 14.96
N TRP A 52 16.91 -4.32 13.72
CA TRP A 52 16.28 -3.28 12.90
C TRP A 52 15.97 -3.82 11.51
N VAL A 53 15.25 -3.04 10.73
CA VAL A 53 14.97 -3.31 9.31
C VAL A 53 15.66 -2.24 8.48
N LEU A 54 16.48 -2.66 7.52
CA LEU A 54 16.97 -1.81 6.46
C LEU A 54 16.14 -2.03 5.21
N ARG A 55 15.68 -0.93 4.60
CA ARG A 55 14.98 -0.89 3.31
C ARG A 55 15.79 -0.06 2.33
N ARG A 56 15.97 -0.58 1.12
CA ARG A 56 16.63 0.12 0.01
C ARG A 56 15.93 -0.17 -1.32
N PRO A 57 16.11 0.69 -2.33
CA PRO A 57 15.62 0.40 -3.67
C PRO A 57 16.16 -0.94 -4.19
N PRO A 58 15.46 -1.60 -5.12
CA PRO A 58 15.98 -2.78 -5.79
C PRO A 58 17.22 -2.41 -6.61
N ALA A 59 18.12 -3.39 -6.83
CA ALA A 59 19.34 -3.19 -7.64
C ALA A 59 19.02 -2.72 -9.07
N VAL A 60 17.84 -3.06 -9.60
CA VAL A 60 17.34 -2.59 -10.90
C VAL A 60 16.06 -1.80 -10.67
N ILE A 61 16.12 -0.49 -10.91
CA ILE A 61 14.94 0.39 -10.79
C ILE A 61 14.15 0.29 -12.09
N ASN A 62 12.99 -0.33 -12.04
CA ASN A 62 12.14 -0.60 -13.21
C ASN A 62 11.29 0.60 -13.68
N ALA A 63 11.16 1.66 -12.86
CA ALA A 63 10.48 2.89 -13.24
C ALA A 63 11.02 4.08 -12.43
N PRO A 64 11.16 5.28 -13.03
CA PRO A 64 11.52 6.48 -12.31
C PRO A 64 10.51 6.77 -11.18
N GLY A 65 11.00 6.93 -9.95
CA GLY A 65 10.16 7.23 -8.77
C GLY A 65 9.46 6.01 -8.14
N ALA A 66 9.74 4.78 -8.60
CA ALA A 66 9.14 3.56 -8.06
C ALA A 66 9.64 3.21 -6.63
N SER A 67 10.66 3.87 -6.13
CA SER A 67 11.24 3.61 -4.80
C SER A 67 11.86 4.89 -4.28
N ASP A 68 11.03 5.79 -3.77
CA ASP A 68 11.48 7.07 -3.22
C ASP A 68 11.69 6.95 -1.70
N MET A 69 12.87 6.47 -1.30
CA MET A 69 13.24 6.33 0.12
C MET A 69 13.17 7.65 0.89
N ASN A 70 13.39 8.78 0.22
CA ASN A 70 13.26 10.09 0.86
C ASN A 70 11.78 10.43 1.14
N ARG A 71 10.88 10.03 0.25
CA ARG A 71 9.42 10.16 0.48
C ARG A 71 8.99 9.38 1.70
N GLU A 72 9.37 8.10 1.77
CA GLU A 72 9.05 7.23 2.89
C GLU A 72 9.64 7.76 4.21
N TRP A 73 10.91 8.17 4.19
CA TRP A 73 11.56 8.81 5.35
C TRP A 73 10.80 10.02 5.85
N ARG A 74 10.41 10.95 4.96
CA ARG A 74 9.66 12.16 5.31
C ARG A 74 8.30 11.82 5.93
N ILE A 75 7.59 10.84 5.37
CA ILE A 75 6.28 10.42 5.89
C ILE A 75 6.45 9.81 7.28
N LEU A 76 7.32 8.82 7.44
CA LEU A 76 7.52 8.15 8.72
C LEU A 76 7.98 9.14 9.80
N THR A 77 8.88 10.07 9.48
CA THR A 77 9.29 11.13 10.41
C THR A 77 8.12 12.06 10.79
N ALA A 78 7.25 12.38 9.85
CA ALA A 78 6.08 13.21 10.12
C ALA A 78 5.02 12.49 10.97
N LEU A 79 4.97 11.16 10.91
CA LEU A 79 4.07 10.34 11.71
C LEU A 79 4.53 10.15 13.17
N GLU A 80 5.81 10.41 13.49
CA GLU A 80 6.31 10.29 14.86
C GLU A 80 5.49 11.14 15.84
N GLY A 81 5.03 10.49 16.93
CA GLY A 81 4.18 11.15 17.94
C GLY A 81 2.72 11.36 17.50
N THR A 82 2.29 10.82 16.37
CA THR A 82 0.87 10.73 15.98
C THR A 82 0.29 9.38 16.41
N PRO A 83 -1.05 9.21 16.44
CA PRO A 83 -1.67 7.93 16.74
C PRO A 83 -1.54 6.91 15.60
N VAL A 84 -1.16 7.31 14.37
CA VAL A 84 -1.01 6.41 13.23
C VAL A 84 0.08 5.38 13.50
N PRO A 85 -0.23 4.07 13.49
CA PRO A 85 0.78 3.05 13.73
C PRO A 85 1.74 2.94 12.54
N HIS A 86 3.04 3.03 12.80
CA HIS A 86 4.07 2.99 11.76
C HIS A 86 5.41 2.49 12.32
N PRO A 87 6.32 1.96 11.49
CA PRO A 87 7.69 1.69 11.93
C PRO A 87 8.41 3.00 12.24
N SER A 88 8.99 3.14 13.44
CA SER A 88 9.77 4.32 13.77
C SER A 88 11.00 4.44 12.86
N PRO A 89 11.18 5.55 12.13
CA PRO A 89 12.35 5.81 11.33
C PRO A 89 13.55 6.11 12.25
N LEU A 90 14.69 5.46 12.00
CA LEU A 90 15.88 5.59 12.85
C LEU A 90 17.01 6.33 12.15
N LEU A 91 17.39 5.89 10.95
CA LEU A 91 18.45 6.51 10.16
C LEU A 91 18.06 6.53 8.67
N PHE A 92 18.46 7.60 8.00
CA PHE A 92 18.36 7.73 6.55
C PHE A 92 19.74 7.92 5.94
N GLY A 93 20.10 7.04 5.01
CA GLY A 93 21.29 7.18 4.18
C GLY A 93 20.93 7.83 2.85
N GLY A 94 21.60 8.93 2.52
CA GLY A 94 21.42 9.62 1.25
C GLY A 94 22.27 9.03 0.11
N PRO A 95 22.40 9.76 -1.02
CA PRO A 95 23.18 9.31 -2.19
C PRO A 95 24.65 8.99 -1.88
N ASP A 96 25.25 9.73 -0.96
CA ASP A 96 26.67 9.59 -0.54
C ASP A 96 26.84 8.55 0.59
N SER A 97 25.85 7.72 0.83
CA SER A 97 25.88 6.68 1.85
C SER A 97 26.77 5.50 1.43
N PRO A 98 27.21 4.65 2.38
CA PRO A 98 28.06 3.50 2.07
C PRO A 98 27.40 2.47 1.13
N LEU A 99 26.07 2.51 0.96
CA LEU A 99 25.34 1.62 0.07
C LEU A 99 25.17 2.15 -1.37
N SER A 100 25.90 3.22 -1.72
CA SER A 100 25.87 3.86 -3.05
C SER A 100 24.46 4.24 -3.51
N GLY A 101 23.59 4.63 -2.57
CA GLY A 101 22.21 5.05 -2.84
C GLY A 101 21.40 5.25 -1.57
N PRO A 102 20.19 5.79 -1.69
CA PRO A 102 19.35 6.05 -0.53
C PRO A 102 18.86 4.75 0.10
N PHE A 103 18.82 4.74 1.44
CA PHE A 103 18.21 3.66 2.21
C PHE A 103 17.63 4.20 3.51
N LEU A 104 16.78 3.41 4.13
CA LEU A 104 16.12 3.70 5.39
C LEU A 104 16.38 2.57 6.39
N ILE A 105 16.78 2.92 7.61
CA ILE A 105 16.80 2.02 8.75
C ILE A 105 15.66 2.40 9.68
N MET A 106 14.83 1.42 10.03
CA MET A 106 13.66 1.61 10.88
C MET A 106 13.62 0.55 12.00
N ALA A 107 12.89 0.84 13.04
CA ALA A 107 12.64 -0.09 14.12
C ALA A 107 11.92 -1.35 13.60
N ARG A 108 12.27 -2.50 14.15
CA ARG A 108 11.51 -3.72 13.94
C ARG A 108 10.12 -3.57 14.53
N VAL A 109 9.10 -3.90 13.76
CA VAL A 109 7.72 -3.99 14.22
C VAL A 109 7.42 -5.43 14.63
N ASP A 110 6.82 -5.60 15.81
CA ASP A 110 6.31 -6.89 16.28
C ASP A 110 4.87 -7.06 15.77
N GLY A 111 4.73 -7.72 14.64
CA GLY A 111 3.46 -7.89 13.94
C GLY A 111 3.60 -8.80 12.72
N PHE A 112 2.50 -9.05 12.03
CA PHE A 112 2.45 -9.86 10.82
C PHE A 112 1.41 -9.32 9.82
N ASN A 113 1.57 -9.60 8.53
CA ASN A 113 0.56 -9.25 7.53
C ASN A 113 -0.68 -10.13 7.71
N PRO A 114 -1.88 -9.55 7.88
CA PRO A 114 -3.09 -10.29 8.17
C PRO A 114 -3.77 -10.83 6.89
N VAL A 115 -3.08 -11.72 6.17
CA VAL A 115 -3.59 -12.37 4.95
C VAL A 115 -3.56 -13.89 5.10
N GLY A 116 -4.47 -14.59 4.44
CA GLY A 116 -4.61 -16.03 4.52
C GLY A 116 -5.17 -16.49 5.87
N VAL A 117 -4.59 -17.55 6.43
CA VAL A 117 -4.97 -18.09 7.75
C VAL A 117 -4.35 -17.22 8.84
N LEU A 118 -5.20 -16.62 9.67
CA LEU A 118 -4.74 -15.77 10.76
C LEU A 118 -4.38 -16.60 12.00
N PRO A 119 -3.20 -16.35 12.63
CA PRO A 119 -2.83 -17.01 13.88
C PRO A 119 -3.62 -16.43 15.07
N PRO A 120 -3.63 -17.12 16.24
CA PRO A 120 -4.13 -16.53 17.48
C PRO A 120 -3.45 -15.17 17.77
N PRO A 121 -4.21 -14.20 18.33
CA PRO A 121 -5.60 -14.28 18.80
C PRO A 121 -6.66 -14.09 17.70
N TYR A 122 -6.30 -13.96 16.43
CA TYR A 122 -7.20 -13.64 15.31
C TYR A 122 -7.95 -14.86 14.74
N ASP A 123 -7.82 -16.01 15.37
CA ASP A 123 -8.58 -17.23 15.10
C ASP A 123 -10.03 -17.18 15.62
N THR A 124 -10.42 -16.09 16.31
CA THR A 124 -11.78 -15.86 16.80
C THR A 124 -12.54 -14.82 15.97
N PRO A 125 -13.88 -14.95 15.84
CA PRO A 125 -14.72 -13.96 15.13
C PRO A 125 -14.56 -12.54 15.69
N GLY A 126 -14.52 -12.38 17.03
CA GLY A 126 -14.38 -11.08 17.67
C GLY A 126 -13.06 -10.38 17.32
N ALA A 127 -11.95 -11.14 17.36
CA ALA A 127 -10.63 -10.58 17.03
C ALA A 127 -10.50 -10.22 15.55
N ARG A 128 -11.13 -10.97 14.64
CA ARG A 128 -11.19 -10.60 13.21
C ARG A 128 -12.00 -9.32 12.98
N ARG A 129 -13.11 -9.16 13.72
CA ARG A 129 -13.90 -7.91 13.70
C ARG A 129 -13.10 -6.73 14.23
N ASP A 130 -12.39 -6.90 15.34
CA ASP A 130 -11.51 -5.87 15.90
C ASP A 130 -10.43 -5.44 14.89
N LEU A 131 -9.76 -6.40 14.25
CA LEU A 131 -8.75 -6.14 13.22
C LEU A 131 -9.32 -5.31 12.06
N ALA A 132 -10.49 -5.69 11.56
CA ALA A 132 -11.13 -4.98 10.46
C ALA A 132 -11.48 -3.52 10.82
N PHE A 133 -11.93 -3.28 12.03
CA PHE A 133 -12.15 -1.91 12.53
C PHE A 133 -10.83 -1.17 12.78
N ALA A 134 -9.78 -1.86 13.24
CA ALA A 134 -8.46 -1.25 13.40
C ALA A 134 -7.87 -0.75 12.08
N LEU A 135 -8.16 -1.43 10.94
CA LEU A 135 -7.80 -0.94 9.61
C LEU A 135 -8.43 0.41 9.30
N VAL A 136 -9.72 0.54 9.57
CA VAL A 136 -10.48 1.76 9.32
C VAL A 136 -10.08 2.88 10.28
N ASP A 137 -9.88 2.55 11.55
CA ASP A 137 -9.45 3.52 12.56
C ASP A 137 -8.07 4.11 12.22
N ALA A 138 -7.12 3.29 11.74
CA ALA A 138 -5.82 3.78 11.30
C ALA A 138 -5.90 4.71 10.09
N LEU A 139 -6.83 4.47 9.14
CA LEU A 139 -7.10 5.39 8.04
C LEU A 139 -7.69 6.71 8.51
N ALA A 140 -8.61 6.67 9.47
CA ALA A 140 -9.18 7.88 10.05
C ALA A 140 -8.12 8.71 10.80
N GLU A 141 -7.22 8.04 11.53
CA GLU A 141 -6.07 8.68 12.19
C GLU A 141 -5.12 9.29 11.15
N LEU A 142 -4.88 8.60 10.04
CA LEU A 142 -4.03 9.10 8.94
C LEU A 142 -4.62 10.35 8.29
N ALA A 143 -5.91 10.36 7.99
CA ALA A 143 -6.60 11.51 7.40
C ALA A 143 -6.58 12.74 8.33
N ALA A 144 -6.47 12.54 9.65
CA ALA A 144 -6.42 13.60 10.65
C ALA A 144 -5.00 14.18 10.89
N VAL A 145 -3.95 13.61 10.28
CA VAL A 145 -2.57 14.11 10.44
C VAL A 145 -2.46 15.57 9.95
N PRO A 146 -2.00 16.52 10.77
CA PRO A 146 -1.82 17.91 10.36
C PRO A 146 -0.56 18.05 9.49
N TRP A 147 -0.63 17.53 8.29
CA TRP A 147 0.50 17.28 7.39
C TRP A 147 1.35 18.52 7.08
N ARG A 148 0.74 19.74 7.03
CA ARG A 148 1.50 20.99 6.85
C ARG A 148 2.38 21.29 8.04
N GLU A 149 1.85 21.19 9.25
CA GLU A 149 2.57 21.40 10.50
C GLU A 149 3.68 20.34 10.70
N ARG A 150 3.52 19.19 10.07
CA ARG A 150 4.47 18.07 10.07
C ARG A 150 5.50 18.13 8.93
N GLY A 151 5.57 19.23 8.17
CA GLY A 151 6.61 19.47 7.15
C GLY A 151 6.45 18.62 5.88
N LEU A 152 5.23 18.20 5.55
CA LEU A 152 4.95 17.42 4.35
C LEU A 152 4.58 18.29 3.12
N ASP A 153 4.80 19.60 3.19
CA ASP A 153 4.65 20.45 2.02
C ASP A 153 5.50 19.95 0.84
N GLY A 154 4.91 19.94 -0.35
CA GLY A 154 5.57 19.45 -1.56
C GLY A 154 5.65 17.92 -1.69
N LEU A 155 5.09 17.14 -0.74
CA LEU A 155 5.01 15.69 -0.86
C LEU A 155 4.08 15.24 -2.00
N GLY A 156 3.10 16.07 -2.34
CA GLY A 156 2.13 15.87 -3.41
C GLY A 156 1.62 17.19 -3.96
N LYS A 157 0.63 17.09 -4.85
CA LYS A 157 -0.10 18.23 -5.41
C LYS A 157 -1.59 18.07 -5.09
N PRO A 158 -2.07 18.58 -3.94
CA PRO A 158 -3.45 18.38 -3.53
C PRO A 158 -4.46 19.11 -4.43
N GLU A 159 -4.11 20.31 -4.93
CA GLU A 159 -5.01 21.08 -5.78
C GLU A 159 -5.32 20.30 -7.08
N GLY A 160 -6.60 20.13 -7.40
CA GLY A 160 -7.04 19.36 -8.57
C GLY A 160 -6.58 17.88 -8.52
N PHE A 161 -6.45 17.29 -7.33
CA PHE A 161 -5.99 15.91 -7.18
C PHE A 161 -6.85 14.94 -7.99
N LEU A 162 -8.16 14.98 -7.83
CA LEU A 162 -9.10 14.12 -8.56
C LEU A 162 -9.12 14.41 -10.06
N ASP A 163 -8.95 15.68 -10.48
CA ASP A 163 -8.93 16.09 -11.88
C ASP A 163 -7.84 15.41 -12.70
N ARG A 164 -6.76 15.04 -12.04
CA ARG A 164 -5.61 14.42 -12.71
C ARG A 164 -5.60 12.89 -12.67
N GLN A 165 -6.50 12.25 -11.92
CA GLN A 165 -6.38 10.81 -11.69
C GLN A 165 -6.54 10.01 -12.98
N VAL A 166 -7.63 10.19 -13.70
CA VAL A 166 -7.91 9.44 -14.93
C VAL A 166 -6.80 9.64 -15.96
N SER A 167 -6.51 10.90 -16.29
CA SER A 167 -5.48 11.21 -17.29
C SER A 167 -4.07 10.77 -16.90
N ARG A 168 -3.74 10.74 -15.59
CA ARG A 168 -2.46 10.24 -15.09
C ARG A 168 -2.34 8.74 -15.34
N TRP A 169 -3.37 7.98 -14.99
CA TRP A 169 -3.34 6.53 -15.11
C TRP A 169 -3.39 6.07 -16.56
N LEU A 170 -4.18 6.73 -17.41
CA LEU A 170 -4.17 6.45 -18.85
C LEU A 170 -2.80 6.73 -19.49
N ARG A 171 -2.11 7.81 -19.09
CA ARG A 171 -0.73 8.05 -19.55
C ARG A 171 0.24 6.98 -19.08
N GLN A 172 0.04 6.42 -17.89
CA GLN A 172 0.86 5.31 -17.40
C GLN A 172 0.62 4.06 -18.25
N LEU A 173 -0.64 3.74 -18.56
CA LEU A 173 -0.99 2.63 -19.44
C LEU A 173 -0.37 2.80 -20.84
N ASP A 174 -0.50 3.99 -21.44
CA ASP A 174 0.15 4.31 -22.71
C ASP A 174 1.67 4.12 -22.65
N GLY A 175 2.27 4.46 -21.52
CA GLY A 175 3.71 4.25 -21.30
C GLY A 175 4.16 2.81 -21.43
N TYR A 176 3.31 1.83 -21.13
CA TYR A 176 3.63 0.41 -21.27
C TYR A 176 3.79 -0.02 -22.73
N SER A 177 3.13 0.66 -23.68
CA SER A 177 3.28 0.39 -25.10
C SER A 177 4.72 0.59 -25.63
N LYS A 178 5.55 1.30 -24.87
CA LYS A 178 6.98 1.52 -25.15
C LYS A 178 7.87 0.36 -24.71
N LEU A 179 7.33 -0.60 -23.94
CA LEU A 179 8.08 -1.78 -23.51
C LEU A 179 8.14 -2.80 -24.65
N PRO A 180 9.34 -3.31 -25.02
CA PRO A 180 9.48 -4.23 -26.15
C PRO A 180 8.69 -5.54 -26.00
N THR A 181 8.40 -5.93 -24.76
CA THR A 181 7.68 -7.16 -24.42
C THR A 181 6.16 -7.00 -24.38
N TYR A 182 5.65 -5.77 -24.35
CA TYR A 182 4.23 -5.52 -24.22
C TYR A 182 3.53 -5.50 -25.58
N GLN A 183 2.55 -6.35 -25.72
CA GLN A 183 1.58 -6.25 -26.82
C GLN A 183 0.36 -5.50 -26.29
N ALA A 184 0.20 -4.26 -26.75
CA ALA A 184 -0.96 -3.45 -26.38
C ALA A 184 -2.25 -4.20 -26.74
N ARG A 185 -3.16 -4.27 -25.77
CA ARG A 185 -4.44 -4.96 -25.91
C ARG A 185 -5.60 -4.02 -25.57
N ASP A 186 -6.75 -4.35 -26.07
CA ASP A 186 -8.00 -3.75 -25.58
C ASP A 186 -8.31 -4.30 -24.19
N ILE A 187 -8.66 -3.40 -23.28
CA ILE A 187 -9.12 -3.75 -21.92
C ILE A 187 -10.61 -3.46 -21.86
N PRO A 188 -11.47 -4.49 -21.87
CA PRO A 188 -12.90 -4.31 -22.01
C PRO A 188 -13.50 -3.41 -20.93
N GLY A 189 -14.20 -2.34 -21.33
CA GLY A 189 -14.86 -1.39 -20.45
C GLY A 189 -13.97 -0.26 -19.90
N LEU A 190 -12.65 -0.26 -20.19
CA LEU A 190 -11.74 0.76 -19.68
C LEU A 190 -12.11 2.17 -20.13
N ASP A 191 -12.38 2.37 -21.42
CA ASP A 191 -12.73 3.68 -21.96
C ASP A 191 -14.06 4.20 -21.41
N TRP A 192 -15.06 3.32 -21.28
CA TRP A 192 -16.32 3.65 -20.64
C TRP A 192 -16.12 4.11 -19.21
N LEU A 193 -15.32 3.35 -18.43
CA LEU A 193 -15.05 3.66 -17.04
C LEU A 193 -14.25 4.97 -16.89
N ALA A 194 -13.27 5.20 -17.74
CA ALA A 194 -12.49 6.44 -17.76
C ALA A 194 -13.41 7.67 -18.00
N ASN A 195 -14.30 7.58 -19.01
CA ASN A 195 -15.27 8.62 -19.31
C ASN A 195 -16.27 8.83 -18.15
N TRP A 196 -16.74 7.75 -17.53
CA TRP A 196 -17.63 7.83 -16.39
C TRP A 196 -16.96 8.52 -15.19
N LEU A 197 -15.72 8.16 -14.86
CA LEU A 197 -14.94 8.80 -13.79
C LEU A 197 -14.69 10.28 -14.04
N ASP A 198 -14.43 10.69 -15.26
CA ASP A 198 -14.28 12.11 -15.59
C ASP A 198 -15.58 12.88 -15.48
N ALA A 199 -16.70 12.28 -15.89
CA ALA A 199 -18.02 12.93 -15.87
C ALA A 199 -18.68 12.98 -14.50
N ASN A 200 -18.36 12.05 -13.58
CA ASN A 200 -19.02 11.90 -12.28
C ASN A 200 -18.11 12.26 -11.09
N ARG A 201 -17.07 13.03 -11.34
CA ARG A 201 -16.12 13.45 -10.31
C ARG A 201 -16.82 14.22 -9.19
N PRO A 202 -16.72 13.75 -7.92
CA PRO A 202 -17.31 14.46 -6.80
C PRO A 202 -16.50 15.72 -6.44
N PRO A 203 -17.04 16.62 -5.66
CA PRO A 203 -16.28 17.68 -5.00
C PRO A 203 -15.15 17.05 -4.17
N ALA A 204 -13.93 17.59 -4.31
CA ALA A 204 -12.77 17.11 -3.57
C ALA A 204 -12.94 17.35 -2.06
N GLN A 205 -12.51 16.38 -1.27
CA GLN A 205 -12.40 16.52 0.17
C GLN A 205 -11.20 17.41 0.56
N PRO A 206 -11.18 17.95 1.78
CA PRO A 206 -10.00 18.57 2.32
C PRO A 206 -8.78 17.64 2.19
N ALA A 207 -7.69 18.18 1.65
CA ALA A 207 -6.51 17.39 1.38
C ALA A 207 -5.89 16.85 2.68
N ALA A 208 -5.56 15.57 2.70
CA ALA A 208 -4.96 14.87 3.81
C ALA A 208 -3.74 14.05 3.37
N LEU A 209 -2.96 13.56 4.35
CA LEU A 209 -1.96 12.54 4.08
C LEU A 209 -2.67 11.23 3.73
N MET A 210 -2.26 10.66 2.62
CA MET A 210 -2.76 9.39 2.08
C MET A 210 -1.64 8.36 2.01
N HIS A 211 -1.98 7.11 2.18
CA HIS A 211 -1.09 5.99 1.91
C HIS A 211 -0.94 5.74 0.40
N GLY A 212 -2.04 5.83 -0.33
CA GLY A 212 -2.09 5.64 -1.77
C GLY A 212 -2.17 4.18 -2.24
N ASP A 213 -1.88 3.20 -1.38
CA ASP A 213 -2.04 1.75 -1.64
C ASP A 213 -2.43 1.02 -0.35
N TYR A 214 -3.41 1.54 0.39
CA TYR A 214 -3.81 0.98 1.67
C TYR A 214 -4.56 -0.35 1.52
N SER A 215 -4.00 -1.40 2.09
CA SER A 215 -4.54 -2.77 1.97
C SER A 215 -4.03 -3.67 3.08
N LEU A 216 -4.59 -4.89 3.19
CA LEU A 216 -4.13 -5.91 4.13
C LEU A 216 -2.64 -6.27 3.97
N PHE A 217 -2.07 -6.11 2.77
CA PHE A 217 -0.65 -6.36 2.52
C PHE A 217 0.26 -5.28 3.11
N ASN A 218 -0.26 -4.07 3.23
CA ASN A 218 0.49 -2.89 3.66
C ASN A 218 0.21 -2.51 5.11
N VAL A 219 -0.28 -3.47 5.90
CA VAL A 219 -0.45 -3.33 7.35
C VAL A 219 0.14 -4.53 8.08
N MET A 220 0.45 -4.33 9.36
CA MET A 220 0.85 -5.38 10.27
C MET A 220 -0.15 -5.44 11.43
N ALA A 221 -0.76 -6.61 11.64
CA ALA A 221 -1.61 -6.88 12.78
C ALA A 221 -0.75 -7.04 14.05
N SER A 222 -1.25 -6.54 15.18
CA SER A 222 -0.58 -6.66 16.47
C SER A 222 -0.85 -8.02 17.11
N PRO A 223 0.16 -8.80 17.51
CA PRO A 223 -0.07 -10.06 18.20
C PRO A 223 -0.59 -9.87 19.65
N ARG A 224 -0.61 -8.62 20.16
CA ARG A 224 -0.91 -8.28 21.54
C ARG A 224 -2.21 -7.52 21.76
N ASP A 225 -2.66 -6.79 20.74
CA ASP A 225 -3.91 -6.00 20.81
C ASP A 225 -4.64 -6.09 19.47
N THR A 226 -5.76 -6.81 19.42
CA THR A 226 -6.55 -7.03 18.22
C THR A 226 -7.22 -5.77 17.71
N ARG A 227 -7.37 -4.74 18.54
CA ARG A 227 -8.05 -3.48 18.22
C ARG A 227 -7.13 -2.40 17.65
N ARG A 228 -5.84 -2.72 17.52
CA ARG A 228 -4.85 -1.80 16.91
C ARG A 228 -3.93 -2.53 15.94
N LEU A 229 -3.58 -1.86 14.87
CA LEU A 229 -2.48 -2.32 14.02
C LEU A 229 -1.15 -2.12 14.74
N ALA A 230 -0.20 -3.00 14.47
CA ALA A 230 1.20 -2.82 14.88
C ALA A 230 1.89 -1.75 14.01
N ALA A 231 1.59 -1.72 12.70
CA ALA A 231 2.08 -0.69 11.79
C ALA A 231 1.28 -0.67 10.47
N VAL A 232 1.28 0.49 9.83
CA VAL A 232 1.07 0.68 8.39
C VAL A 232 2.44 0.79 7.75
N ILE A 233 2.70 0.02 6.69
CA ILE A 233 4.00 -0.12 6.04
C ILE A 233 3.89 0.14 4.53
N ASP A 234 5.03 0.30 3.85
CA ASP A 234 5.12 0.53 2.41
C ASP A 234 4.54 1.87 1.94
N TRP A 235 5.21 2.96 2.35
CA TRP A 235 4.80 4.33 2.08
C TRP A 235 5.29 4.90 0.74
N ASP A 236 5.77 4.07 -0.19
CA ASP A 236 6.29 4.49 -1.50
C ASP A 236 5.30 5.35 -2.30
N THR A 237 4.01 5.05 -2.17
CA THR A 237 2.93 5.75 -2.86
C THR A 237 2.30 6.88 -2.04
N GLY A 238 2.78 7.07 -0.80
CA GLY A 238 2.26 8.07 0.11
C GLY A 238 2.30 9.48 -0.48
N THR A 239 1.22 10.23 -0.30
CA THR A 239 1.07 11.58 -0.91
C THR A 239 0.07 12.44 -0.14
N ILE A 240 -0.04 13.70 -0.52
CA ILE A 240 -1.13 14.57 -0.07
C ILE A 240 -2.21 14.61 -1.16
N GLY A 241 -3.43 14.26 -0.80
CA GLY A 241 -4.53 14.18 -1.75
C GLY A 241 -5.88 14.01 -1.07
N ASP A 242 -6.85 13.41 -1.77
CA ASP A 242 -8.19 13.17 -1.29
C ASP A 242 -8.27 11.85 -0.51
N PRO A 243 -8.46 11.89 0.83
CA PRO A 243 -8.35 10.71 1.70
C PRO A 243 -9.41 9.64 1.42
N LEU A 244 -10.53 9.99 0.76
CA LEU A 244 -11.54 9.00 0.40
C LEU A 244 -11.04 7.97 -0.62
N LEU A 245 -9.93 8.24 -1.32
CA LEU A 245 -9.35 7.25 -2.22
C LEU A 245 -8.74 6.07 -1.47
N ASP A 246 -8.17 6.27 -0.27
CA ASP A 246 -7.60 5.17 0.53
C ASP A 246 -8.69 4.27 1.11
N ILE A 247 -9.77 4.84 1.66
CA ILE A 247 -10.90 4.02 2.12
C ILE A 247 -11.62 3.35 0.94
N GLY A 248 -11.76 4.03 -0.20
CA GLY A 248 -12.27 3.44 -1.43
C GLY A 248 -11.41 2.26 -1.91
N HIS A 249 -10.08 2.37 -1.81
CA HIS A 249 -9.15 1.30 -2.16
C HIS A 249 -9.29 0.07 -1.24
N LEU A 250 -9.43 0.29 0.06
CA LEU A 250 -9.67 -0.78 1.03
C LEU A 250 -10.99 -1.49 0.75
N LEU A 251 -12.09 -0.72 0.61
CA LEU A 251 -13.45 -1.27 0.50
C LEU A 251 -13.71 -1.92 -0.88
N ALA A 252 -13.14 -1.40 -1.95
CA ALA A 252 -13.25 -2.01 -3.28
C ALA A 252 -12.62 -3.41 -3.35
N ARG A 253 -11.69 -3.71 -2.46
CA ARG A 253 -11.01 -5.02 -2.35
C ARG A 253 -11.53 -5.88 -1.20
N TRP A 254 -12.38 -5.33 -0.35
CA TRP A 254 -12.97 -6.05 0.77
C TRP A 254 -14.03 -7.03 0.28
N THR A 255 -13.97 -8.25 0.76
CA THR A 255 -14.96 -9.28 0.47
C THR A 255 -15.91 -9.41 1.66
N ASP A 256 -17.18 -9.17 1.44
CA ASP A 256 -18.19 -9.29 2.49
C ASP A 256 -18.37 -10.78 2.91
N PRO A 257 -18.74 -11.05 4.18
CA PRO A 257 -19.07 -12.40 4.60
C PRO A 257 -20.14 -13.05 3.70
N GLY A 258 -19.84 -14.24 3.17
CA GLY A 258 -20.70 -14.96 2.24
C GLY A 258 -20.49 -14.64 0.76
N GLU A 259 -19.67 -13.65 0.43
CA GLU A 259 -19.24 -13.38 -0.95
C GLU A 259 -17.99 -14.21 -1.31
N GLU A 260 -17.83 -14.51 -2.58
CA GLU A 260 -16.57 -15.03 -3.13
C GLU A 260 -15.59 -13.90 -3.39
N PRO A 261 -14.27 -14.07 -3.13
CA PRO A 261 -13.30 -13.03 -3.39
C PRO A 261 -13.28 -12.59 -4.85
N ALA A 262 -13.53 -11.33 -5.09
CA ALA A 262 -13.46 -10.73 -6.41
C ALA A 262 -12.08 -10.87 -7.06
N LEU A 263 -11.02 -10.81 -6.24
CA LEU A 263 -9.62 -10.72 -6.65
C LEU A 263 -8.80 -11.96 -6.28
N GLY A 264 -9.45 -13.09 -5.97
CA GLY A 264 -8.76 -14.32 -5.61
C GLY A 264 -8.25 -14.34 -4.16
N THR A 265 -7.14 -15.05 -3.89
CA THR A 265 -6.64 -15.41 -2.55
C THR A 265 -5.98 -14.27 -1.75
N TRP A 266 -6.35 -13.03 -1.99
CA TRP A 266 -5.68 -11.83 -1.44
C TRP A 266 -6.42 -11.28 -0.23
N ASP A 267 -7.03 -12.16 0.54
CA ASP A 267 -7.93 -11.80 1.62
C ASP A 267 -7.66 -12.68 2.85
N ILE A 268 -8.37 -12.39 3.94
CA ILE A 268 -8.41 -13.24 5.12
C ILE A 268 -9.22 -14.49 4.76
N GLU A 269 -8.64 -15.67 4.95
CA GLU A 269 -9.27 -16.93 4.53
C GLU A 269 -10.55 -17.22 5.35
N THR A 270 -10.50 -17.02 6.68
CA THR A 270 -11.66 -17.21 7.54
C THR A 270 -12.40 -15.89 7.77
N ARG A 271 -13.60 -15.76 7.19
CA ARG A 271 -14.36 -14.50 7.18
C ARG A 271 -15.42 -14.37 8.26
N ASP A 272 -15.68 -15.46 8.99
CA ASP A 272 -16.59 -15.41 10.13
C ASP A 272 -16.17 -14.32 11.12
N GLY A 273 -17.10 -13.42 11.44
CA GLY A 273 -16.87 -12.24 12.30
C GLY A 273 -16.33 -11.01 11.59
N LEU A 274 -15.89 -11.08 10.32
CA LEU A 274 -15.52 -9.87 9.59
C LEU A 274 -16.76 -8.99 9.36
N PRO A 275 -16.64 -7.66 9.51
CA PRO A 275 -17.72 -6.74 9.18
C PRO A 275 -17.91 -6.63 7.67
N THR A 276 -19.11 -6.22 7.26
CA THR A 276 -19.43 -5.88 5.88
C THR A 276 -18.82 -4.54 5.47
N ARG A 277 -18.70 -4.31 4.15
CA ARG A 277 -18.28 -2.98 3.60
C ARG A 277 -19.10 -1.82 4.14
N PRO A 278 -20.46 -1.89 4.21
CA PRO A 278 -21.25 -0.84 4.83
C PRO A 278 -20.89 -0.58 6.31
N GLU A 279 -20.60 -1.62 7.10
CA GLU A 279 -20.18 -1.45 8.50
C GLU A 279 -18.82 -0.75 8.61
N LEU A 280 -17.86 -1.11 7.73
CA LEU A 280 -16.55 -0.44 7.67
C LEU A 280 -16.68 1.01 7.21
N ALA A 281 -17.49 1.28 6.20
CA ALA A 281 -17.79 2.63 5.74
C ALA A 281 -18.44 3.47 6.86
N ALA A 282 -19.44 2.93 7.55
CA ALA A 282 -20.08 3.58 8.68
C ALA A 282 -19.07 3.90 9.81
N ARG A 283 -18.14 2.97 10.10
CA ARG A 283 -17.06 3.20 11.07
C ARG A 283 -16.16 4.37 10.65
N TYR A 284 -15.77 4.45 9.37
CA TYR A 284 -14.97 5.56 8.87
C TYR A 284 -15.69 6.89 8.97
N ALA A 285 -16.97 6.94 8.58
CA ALA A 285 -17.80 8.14 8.70
C ALA A 285 -17.96 8.58 10.17
N GLU A 286 -18.19 7.64 11.09
CA GLU A 286 -18.26 7.92 12.53
C GLU A 286 -16.97 8.57 13.06
N ARG A 287 -15.81 8.06 12.62
CA ARG A 287 -14.49 8.51 13.09
C ARG A 287 -14.08 9.87 12.50
N THR A 288 -14.47 10.14 11.27
CA THR A 288 -14.01 11.32 10.50
C THR A 288 -15.07 12.41 10.36
N GLY A 289 -16.35 12.08 10.49
CA GLY A 289 -17.46 12.98 10.22
C GLY A 289 -17.68 13.26 8.72
N VAL A 290 -17.00 12.54 7.81
CA VAL A 290 -17.06 12.79 6.38
C VAL A 290 -18.28 12.16 5.74
N ASP A 291 -18.85 12.83 4.71
CA ASP A 291 -19.90 12.26 3.87
C ASP A 291 -19.30 11.24 2.88
N LEU A 292 -19.83 10.01 2.92
CA LEU A 292 -19.42 8.91 2.05
C LEU A 292 -20.38 8.66 0.89
N SER A 293 -21.29 9.57 0.57
CA SER A 293 -22.24 9.42 -0.55
C SER A 293 -21.55 9.20 -1.89
N ALA A 294 -20.33 9.75 -2.06
CA ALA A 294 -19.50 9.56 -3.24
C ALA A 294 -18.58 8.32 -3.19
N LEU A 295 -18.66 7.48 -2.16
CA LEU A 295 -17.77 6.32 -1.99
C LEU A 295 -17.73 5.40 -3.23
N PRO A 296 -18.83 5.12 -3.96
CA PRO A 296 -18.79 4.31 -5.19
C PRO A 296 -17.84 4.87 -6.27
N TYR A 297 -17.71 6.19 -6.35
CA TYR A 297 -16.73 6.82 -7.26
C TYR A 297 -15.29 6.47 -6.87
N TYR A 298 -14.97 6.54 -5.58
CA TYR A 298 -13.60 6.24 -5.09
C TYR A 298 -13.28 4.76 -5.18
N GLU A 299 -14.24 3.86 -4.97
CA GLU A 299 -14.12 2.43 -5.18
C GLU A 299 -13.82 2.13 -6.66
N ALA A 300 -14.59 2.72 -7.58
CA ALA A 300 -14.36 2.59 -9.02
C ALA A 300 -12.99 3.13 -9.44
N LEU A 301 -12.60 4.32 -8.96
CA LEU A 301 -11.29 4.92 -9.24
C LEU A 301 -10.13 4.08 -8.70
N ALA A 302 -10.28 3.49 -7.52
CA ALA A 302 -9.27 2.62 -6.92
C ALA A 302 -9.03 1.37 -7.77
N LEU A 303 -10.09 0.72 -8.25
CA LEU A 303 -9.97 -0.45 -9.13
C LEU A 303 -9.46 -0.08 -10.53
N PHE A 304 -9.85 1.05 -11.08
CA PHE A 304 -9.31 1.59 -12.33
C PHE A 304 -7.79 1.78 -12.23
N LYS A 305 -7.33 2.43 -11.16
CA LYS A 305 -5.91 2.58 -10.85
C LYS A 305 -5.22 1.23 -10.73
N LEU A 306 -5.78 0.31 -9.94
CA LEU A 306 -5.19 -1.00 -9.68
C LEU A 306 -5.05 -1.83 -10.96
N ALA A 307 -6.08 -1.85 -11.81
CA ALA A 307 -6.03 -2.55 -13.09
C ALA A 307 -4.89 -2.05 -13.97
N ILE A 308 -4.70 -0.74 -14.05
CA ILE A 308 -3.61 -0.14 -14.84
C ILE A 308 -2.23 -0.47 -14.25
N ILE A 309 -2.07 -0.43 -12.93
CA ILE A 309 -0.81 -0.83 -12.28
C ILE A 309 -0.49 -2.29 -12.59
N LEU A 310 -1.46 -3.18 -12.47
CA LEU A 310 -1.28 -4.61 -12.74
C LEU A 310 -1.08 -4.92 -14.23
N GLU A 311 -1.58 -4.09 -15.14
CA GLU A 311 -1.25 -4.18 -16.55
C GLU A 311 0.25 -3.96 -16.81
N GLY A 312 0.90 -3.17 -15.99
CA GLY A 312 2.36 -3.05 -16.00
C GLY A 312 3.09 -4.36 -15.67
N ALA A 313 2.50 -5.23 -14.84
CA ALA A 313 3.02 -6.58 -14.61
C ALA A 313 2.77 -7.47 -15.85
N VAL A 314 1.56 -7.41 -16.44
CA VAL A 314 1.26 -8.12 -17.71
C VAL A 314 2.29 -7.78 -18.78
N ALA A 315 2.66 -6.51 -18.89
CA ALA A 315 3.60 -6.03 -19.88
C ALA A 315 5.03 -6.61 -19.77
N ARG A 316 5.36 -7.18 -18.61
CA ARG A 316 6.70 -7.75 -18.32
C ARG A 316 6.73 -9.27 -18.27
N LEU A 317 5.57 -9.92 -18.26
CA LEU A 317 5.45 -11.38 -18.13
C LEU A 317 5.61 -12.07 -19.50
N PRO A 318 6.08 -13.33 -19.51
CA PRO A 318 5.97 -14.20 -20.67
C PRO A 318 4.49 -14.40 -21.08
N ALA A 319 4.21 -14.56 -22.38
CA ALA A 319 2.86 -14.57 -22.95
C ALA A 319 1.87 -15.52 -22.24
N ALA A 320 2.31 -16.70 -21.83
CA ALA A 320 1.44 -17.67 -21.13
C ALA A 320 0.97 -17.18 -19.76
N ALA A 321 1.88 -16.58 -18.97
CA ALA A 321 1.55 -16.01 -17.65
C ALA A 321 0.82 -14.66 -17.77
N ALA A 322 1.06 -13.92 -18.86
CA ALA A 322 0.41 -12.65 -19.15
C ALA A 322 -1.10 -12.82 -19.35
N ALA A 323 -1.55 -13.90 -19.99
CA ALA A 323 -2.98 -14.12 -20.28
C ALA A 323 -3.84 -14.27 -19.00
N GLU A 324 -3.38 -15.05 -18.03
CA GLU A 324 -4.08 -15.22 -16.75
C GLU A 324 -4.16 -13.88 -15.97
N ARG A 325 -3.04 -13.15 -15.93
CA ARG A 325 -2.98 -11.84 -15.27
C ARG A 325 -3.86 -10.81 -15.96
N ALA A 326 -3.89 -10.82 -17.30
CA ALA A 326 -4.76 -9.95 -18.08
C ALA A 326 -6.25 -10.21 -17.80
N ALA A 327 -6.67 -11.47 -17.70
CA ALA A 327 -8.05 -11.82 -17.35
C ALA A 327 -8.45 -11.31 -15.95
N MET A 328 -7.50 -11.27 -14.99
CA MET A 328 -7.73 -10.65 -13.69
C MET A 328 -7.92 -9.13 -13.80
N ASN A 329 -7.12 -8.45 -14.63
CA ASN A 329 -7.26 -7.01 -14.84
C ASN A 329 -8.61 -6.66 -15.50
N ASP A 330 -9.07 -7.47 -16.44
CA ASP A 330 -10.39 -7.29 -17.07
C ASP A 330 -11.53 -7.42 -16.04
N ARG A 331 -11.38 -8.34 -15.08
CA ARG A 331 -12.33 -8.43 -13.95
C ARG A 331 -12.34 -7.18 -13.10
N LEU A 332 -11.17 -6.62 -12.77
CA LEU A 332 -11.09 -5.37 -12.00
C LEU A 332 -11.86 -4.24 -12.66
N ILE A 333 -11.74 -4.07 -13.97
CA ILE A 333 -12.47 -3.04 -14.72
C ILE A 333 -13.98 -3.32 -14.71
N ARG A 334 -14.39 -4.59 -14.85
CA ARG A 334 -15.83 -4.96 -14.72
C ARG A 334 -16.37 -4.63 -13.33
N TYR A 335 -15.63 -4.96 -12.24
CA TYR A 335 -16.02 -4.60 -10.86
C TYR A 335 -16.11 -3.09 -10.66
N ALA A 336 -15.13 -2.34 -11.14
CA ALA A 336 -15.18 -0.89 -11.10
C ALA A 336 -16.43 -0.35 -11.81
N GLY A 337 -16.83 -0.95 -12.92
CA GLY A 337 -18.07 -0.63 -13.63
C GLY A 337 -19.35 -0.92 -12.81
N LEU A 338 -19.36 -1.95 -11.97
CA LEU A 338 -20.48 -2.22 -11.06
C LEU A 338 -20.59 -1.12 -9.99
N PHE A 339 -19.50 -0.78 -9.32
CA PHE A 339 -19.48 0.32 -8.36
C PHE A 339 -19.95 1.64 -8.99
N ALA A 340 -19.48 1.94 -10.20
CA ALA A 340 -19.89 3.12 -10.95
C ALA A 340 -21.41 3.20 -11.21
N ARG A 341 -22.07 2.05 -11.39
CA ARG A 341 -23.53 1.97 -11.59
C ARG A 341 -24.33 1.83 -10.29
N GLY A 342 -23.65 1.81 -9.13
CA GLY A 342 -24.28 1.54 -7.84
C GLY A 342 -24.74 0.09 -7.66
N GLU A 343 -24.26 -0.80 -8.52
CA GLU A 343 -24.51 -2.24 -8.46
C GLU A 343 -23.49 -2.90 -7.55
N ARG A 344 -23.92 -3.79 -6.66
CA ARG A 344 -23.01 -4.49 -5.73
C ARG A 344 -23.06 -5.99 -5.88
N ASP A 345 -23.80 -6.51 -6.85
CA ASP A 345 -23.81 -7.93 -7.18
C ASP A 345 -22.55 -8.30 -7.97
N LEU A 346 -21.53 -8.72 -7.22
CA LEU A 346 -20.24 -9.12 -7.78
C LEU A 346 -20.31 -10.45 -8.55
N GLU A 347 -21.38 -11.24 -8.40
CA GLU A 347 -21.58 -12.45 -9.21
C GLU A 347 -21.87 -12.10 -10.68
N ALA A 348 -22.49 -10.96 -10.94
CA ALA A 348 -22.78 -10.49 -12.30
C ALA A 348 -21.51 -10.14 -13.13
N ALA A 349 -20.33 -10.06 -12.51
CA ALA A 349 -19.07 -9.71 -13.18
C ALA A 349 -18.13 -10.89 -13.42
N ARG A 350 -18.57 -12.11 -13.11
CA ARG A 350 -17.84 -13.37 -13.44
C ARG A 350 -17.94 -13.75 -14.94
#